data_88023ec93e57e607dc778659f1cc93f4
#
_entry.id   88023ec93e57e607dc778659f1cc93f4
#
_cell.length_a   1.000
_cell.length_b   1.000
_cell.length_c   1.000
_cell.angle_alpha   90.00
_cell.angle_beta   90.00
_cell.angle_gamma   90.00
#
_symmetry.space_group_name_H-M   'P 1'
#
loop_
_entity.id
_entity.type
_entity.pdbx_description
1 polymer ?
#
loop_
_entity_poly.entity_id
_entity_poly.type
_entity_poly.pdbx_seq_one_letter_code
_entity_poly.pdbx_strand_id
1 'polypeptide(L)'
;MKRFSFVCFIVLISVAFIRCNDAQNKPEAAATSATDSSFSIADNWKIGVQMWTFRLFSFTDALQKVDSAGVKSIEAFWGQPLGGGMKDSFGLSMSPESKAKIKQLLQSKGISIVAMGVINPATTGEWLKAFELAKEFNLSYITAEPRKDQWDFVDSVAGVYGIKIAIHDHPKPSKFWHPDSVLAAAMGHPNIGACADLGHWPRSGLDPVECLKKLEGHVYGVHLKDIKTFNDTEAADTIVGKGIIDYPAVFRELKRQKFKGMLSIEHESNWYHSLPDIIETIQFYNKQVADLK
;
A
#
# COMPACT_ATOMS: atom_id res chain seq x y z
N MET A 1 14.35 73.58 -13.68
CA MET A 1 15.44 74.38 -13.05
C MET A 1 15.92 73.69 -11.82
N LYS A 2 17.20 73.63 -11.66
CA LYS A 2 18.10 73.16 -10.61
C LYS A 2 18.61 71.74 -10.76
N ARG A 3 19.79 71.67 -11.37
CA ARG A 3 20.81 70.61 -11.33
C ARG A 3 21.41 70.58 -9.94
N PHE A 4 21.70 69.38 -9.41
CA PHE A 4 22.75 69.20 -8.42
C PHE A 4 23.58 67.98 -8.82
N SER A 5 24.81 68.28 -9.20
CA SER A 5 25.92 67.34 -9.32
C SER A 5 26.43 67.02 -7.94
N PHE A 6 26.80 65.76 -7.71
CA PHE A 6 27.76 65.43 -6.65
C PHE A 6 28.81 64.44 -7.14
N VAL A 7 30.01 64.75 -6.73
CA VAL A 7 31.29 64.40 -7.25
C VAL A 7 31.74 63.01 -6.68
N CYS A 8 32.44 62.28 -7.55
CA CYS A 8 33.22 61.08 -7.29
C CYS A 8 34.29 61.27 -6.16
N PHE A 9 34.43 60.29 -5.31
CA PHE A 9 35.71 60.04 -4.62
C PHE A 9 36.11 58.58 -4.84
N ILE A 10 37.18 58.41 -5.63
CA ILE A 10 37.89 57.15 -5.83
C ILE A 10 38.95 57.08 -4.74
N VAL A 11 38.91 56.03 -3.91
CA VAL A 11 40.02 55.65 -3.05
C VAL A 11 40.58 54.33 -3.58
N LEU A 12 41.76 54.44 -4.18
CA LEU A 12 42.62 53.29 -4.53
C LEU A 12 43.34 52.82 -3.23
N ILE A 13 43.09 51.58 -2.85
CA ILE A 13 43.94 50.87 -1.91
C ILE A 13 44.54 49.67 -2.61
N SER A 14 45.83 49.75 -2.84
CA SER A 14 46.67 48.65 -3.30
C SER A 14 47.00 47.74 -2.15
N VAL A 15 46.70 46.48 -2.21
CA VAL A 15 47.20 45.47 -1.27
C VAL A 15 47.84 44.32 -2.04
N ALA A 16 49.07 44.04 -1.65
CA ALA A 16 49.98 43.12 -2.25
C ALA A 16 49.55 41.65 -2.19
N PHE A 17 49.86 40.92 -3.26
CA PHE A 17 49.76 39.46 -3.34
C PHE A 17 50.87 38.81 -2.49
N ILE A 18 50.43 37.99 -1.53
CA ILE A 18 51.25 36.92 -0.98
C ILE A 18 50.64 35.60 -1.43
N ARG A 19 51.34 34.87 -2.29
CA ARG A 19 51.06 33.46 -2.61
C ARG A 19 51.59 32.61 -1.45
N CYS A 20 50.73 31.89 -0.79
CA CYS A 20 51.09 30.64 -0.12
C CYS A 20 50.32 29.50 -0.78
N ASN A 21 51.08 28.58 -1.33
CA ASN A 21 50.66 27.30 -1.86
C ASN A 21 50.65 26.34 -0.66
N ASP A 22 49.49 25.91 -0.23
CA ASP A 22 49.36 24.73 0.61
C ASP A 22 48.21 23.84 0.08
N ALA A 23 48.69 22.78 -0.58
CA ALA A 23 47.83 21.65 -0.90
C ALA A 23 47.50 20.92 0.41
N GLN A 24 46.30 21.11 0.95
CA GLN A 24 45.78 20.26 2.02
C GLN A 24 44.62 19.41 1.47
N ASN A 25 44.88 18.11 1.43
CA ASN A 25 43.91 17.04 1.30
C ASN A 25 42.70 17.29 2.23
N LYS A 26 41.56 17.59 1.69
CA LYS A 26 40.28 17.48 2.39
C LYS A 26 39.94 15.99 2.48
N PRO A 27 39.77 15.42 3.66
CA PRO A 27 39.16 14.10 3.74
C PRO A 27 37.73 14.20 3.25
N GLU A 28 37.40 13.38 2.24
CA GLU A 28 36.06 13.10 1.79
C GLU A 28 35.28 12.54 2.98
N ALA A 29 34.39 13.35 3.52
CA ALA A 29 33.48 12.90 4.59
C ALA A 29 32.60 11.80 4.01
N ALA A 30 32.93 10.56 4.34
CA ALA A 30 31.99 9.45 4.15
C ALA A 30 30.69 9.83 4.85
N ALA A 31 29.65 10.03 4.05
CA ALA A 31 28.30 10.19 4.55
C ALA A 31 27.91 8.85 5.21
N THR A 32 28.18 8.76 6.51
CA THR A 32 27.55 7.73 7.33
C THR A 32 26.06 8.00 7.28
N SER A 33 25.35 7.16 6.54
CA SER A 33 23.89 7.09 6.62
C SER A 33 23.55 6.79 8.08
N ALA A 34 23.11 7.80 8.82
CA ALA A 34 22.51 7.61 10.12
C ALA A 34 21.30 6.70 9.88
N THR A 35 21.43 5.43 10.22
CA THR A 35 20.30 4.52 10.30
C THR A 35 19.37 5.10 11.35
N ASP A 36 18.23 5.64 10.92
CA ASP A 36 17.16 6.13 11.80
C ASP A 36 16.65 4.93 12.60
N SER A 37 17.23 4.73 13.80
CA SER A 37 16.99 3.59 14.67
C SER A 37 15.59 3.58 15.30
N SER A 38 14.71 4.50 14.89
CA SER A 38 13.37 4.68 15.48
C SER A 38 12.24 3.96 14.74
N PHE A 39 12.42 3.54 13.48
CA PHE A 39 11.37 2.87 12.71
C PHE A 39 11.46 1.35 12.85
N SER A 40 10.53 0.76 13.62
CA SER A 40 10.39 -0.69 13.77
C SER A 40 9.40 -1.25 12.74
N ILE A 41 9.87 -2.19 11.91
CA ILE A 41 9.00 -2.90 10.96
C ILE A 41 7.95 -3.71 11.71
N ALA A 42 8.35 -4.39 12.79
CA ALA A 42 7.44 -5.24 13.58
C ALA A 42 6.24 -4.46 14.16
N ASP A 43 6.43 -3.19 14.50
CA ASP A 43 5.36 -2.35 15.04
C ASP A 43 4.50 -1.69 13.97
N ASN A 44 5.01 -1.57 12.74
CA ASN A 44 4.37 -0.78 11.68
C ASN A 44 3.83 -1.61 10.52
N TRP A 45 4.39 -2.78 10.24
CA TRP A 45 3.94 -3.64 9.15
C TRP A 45 3.11 -4.81 9.67
N LYS A 46 1.99 -5.07 8.99
CA LYS A 46 1.13 -6.22 9.27
C LYS A 46 1.12 -7.11 8.04
N ILE A 47 1.64 -8.32 8.15
CA ILE A 47 1.41 -9.32 7.10
C ILE A 47 -0.03 -9.81 7.17
N GLY A 48 -0.71 -9.86 6.04
CA GLY A 48 -2.10 -10.26 5.92
C GLY A 48 -2.37 -11.07 4.67
N VAL A 49 -3.62 -11.43 4.47
CA VAL A 49 -4.11 -12.07 3.24
C VAL A 49 -5.29 -11.29 2.70
N GLN A 50 -5.26 -10.95 1.40
CA GLN A 50 -6.45 -10.54 0.66
C GLN A 50 -7.31 -11.78 0.41
N MET A 51 -8.55 -11.76 0.90
CA MET A 51 -9.44 -12.92 0.89
C MET A 51 -9.88 -13.36 -0.53
N TRP A 52 -9.63 -12.53 -1.56
CA TRP A 52 -9.75 -12.94 -2.95
C TRP A 52 -8.89 -14.15 -3.30
N THR A 53 -7.73 -14.31 -2.67
CA THR A 53 -6.88 -15.50 -2.74
C THR A 53 -7.65 -16.80 -2.45
N PHE A 54 -8.69 -16.70 -1.61
CA PHE A 54 -9.55 -17.80 -1.22
C PHE A 54 -10.98 -17.64 -1.72
N ARG A 55 -11.19 -16.93 -2.85
CA ARG A 55 -12.53 -16.60 -3.40
C ARG A 55 -13.43 -17.81 -3.70
N LEU A 56 -12.83 -18.99 -3.91
CA LEU A 56 -13.59 -20.23 -4.15
C LEU A 56 -14.11 -20.88 -2.85
N PHE A 57 -13.77 -20.33 -1.70
CA PHE A 57 -14.23 -20.79 -0.39
C PHE A 57 -15.16 -19.76 0.25
N SER A 58 -16.00 -20.22 1.17
CA SER A 58 -16.76 -19.30 2.01
C SER A 58 -15.82 -18.48 2.89
N PHE A 59 -16.26 -17.32 3.38
CA PHE A 59 -15.49 -16.48 4.30
C PHE A 59 -15.05 -17.28 5.55
N THR A 60 -15.94 -18.10 6.10
CA THR A 60 -15.63 -18.92 7.28
C THR A 60 -14.55 -19.96 6.98
N ASP A 61 -14.59 -20.63 5.82
CA ASP A 61 -13.57 -21.61 5.43
C ASP A 61 -12.25 -20.94 5.07
N ALA A 62 -12.30 -19.81 4.38
CA ALA A 62 -11.13 -19.00 4.08
C ALA A 62 -10.45 -18.49 5.34
N LEU A 63 -11.24 -18.07 6.35
CA LEU A 63 -10.71 -17.64 7.64
C LEU A 63 -10.00 -18.75 8.41
N GLN A 64 -10.44 -20.01 8.27
CA GLN A 64 -9.71 -21.15 8.83
C GLN A 64 -8.37 -21.37 8.14
N LYS A 65 -8.30 -21.17 6.80
CA LYS A 65 -7.03 -21.25 6.05
C LYS A 65 -6.06 -20.14 6.49
N VAL A 66 -6.54 -18.92 6.68
CA VAL A 66 -5.76 -17.79 7.22
C VAL A 66 -5.21 -18.10 8.60
N ASP A 67 -6.04 -18.63 9.49
CA ASP A 67 -5.63 -19.05 10.85
C ASP A 67 -4.59 -20.18 10.82
N SER A 68 -4.77 -21.16 9.94
CA SER A 68 -3.79 -22.24 9.71
C SER A 68 -2.46 -21.74 9.17
N ALA A 69 -2.46 -20.64 8.40
CA ALA A 69 -1.23 -19.99 7.94
C ALA A 69 -0.55 -19.13 9.02
N GLY A 70 -1.14 -19.00 10.20
CA GLY A 70 -0.59 -18.21 11.31
C GLY A 70 -0.75 -16.69 11.15
N VAL A 71 -1.56 -16.23 10.21
CA VAL A 71 -1.80 -14.80 9.92
C VAL A 71 -2.95 -14.28 10.79
N LYS A 72 -2.83 -13.03 11.24
CA LYS A 72 -3.82 -12.40 12.14
C LYS A 72 -4.45 -11.13 11.54
N SER A 73 -4.17 -10.83 10.28
CA SER A 73 -4.75 -9.69 9.55
C SER A 73 -5.28 -10.15 8.20
N ILE A 74 -6.44 -9.62 7.82
CA ILE A 74 -7.02 -9.88 6.49
C ILE A 74 -7.51 -8.59 5.84
N GLU A 75 -7.57 -8.62 4.52
CA GLU A 75 -8.39 -7.74 3.71
C GLU A 75 -9.60 -8.53 3.21
N ALA A 76 -10.80 -8.14 3.64
CA ALA A 76 -12.01 -8.88 3.33
C ALA A 76 -12.38 -8.72 1.85
N PHE A 77 -12.69 -9.84 1.18
CA PHE A 77 -13.16 -9.83 -0.20
C PHE A 77 -14.64 -9.48 -0.25
N TRP A 78 -14.96 -8.41 -0.97
CA TRP A 78 -16.33 -7.93 -1.15
C TRP A 78 -17.16 -8.88 -1.99
N GLY A 79 -18.29 -9.31 -1.44
CA GLY A 79 -19.19 -10.26 -2.09
C GLY A 79 -18.91 -11.73 -1.76
N GLN A 80 -17.89 -12.04 -0.95
CA GLN A 80 -17.59 -13.41 -0.57
C GLN A 80 -18.74 -14.03 0.23
N PRO A 81 -19.29 -15.19 -0.16
CA PRO A 81 -20.30 -15.89 0.63
C PRO A 81 -19.79 -16.19 2.04
N LEU A 82 -20.58 -15.90 3.07
CA LEU A 82 -20.12 -16.04 4.45
C LEU A 82 -19.92 -17.49 4.88
N GLY A 83 -20.78 -18.42 4.45
CA GLY A 83 -20.71 -19.80 4.90
C GLY A 83 -21.12 -19.98 6.38
N GLY A 84 -20.76 -21.11 6.98
CA GLY A 84 -21.04 -21.34 8.42
C GLY A 84 -22.53 -21.26 8.78
N GLY A 85 -23.43 -21.62 7.85
CA GLY A 85 -24.89 -21.52 8.00
C GLY A 85 -25.47 -20.11 7.81
N MET A 86 -24.63 -19.10 7.50
CA MET A 86 -25.09 -17.76 7.10
C MET A 86 -25.38 -17.74 5.59
N LYS A 87 -26.47 -17.06 5.18
CA LYS A 87 -26.87 -16.94 3.78
C LYS A 87 -26.30 -15.68 3.10
N ASP A 88 -25.79 -14.75 3.88
CA ASP A 88 -25.27 -13.48 3.41
C ASP A 88 -23.91 -13.64 2.72
N SER A 89 -23.51 -12.62 1.97
CA SER A 89 -22.14 -12.39 1.52
C SER A 89 -21.55 -11.20 2.28
N PHE A 90 -20.22 -11.15 2.40
CA PHE A 90 -19.53 -10.02 3.01
C PHE A 90 -19.79 -8.74 2.21
N GLY A 91 -20.41 -7.74 2.82
CA GLY A 91 -20.74 -6.48 2.15
C GLY A 91 -21.97 -5.79 2.75
N LEU A 92 -22.59 -4.88 1.97
CA LEU A 92 -23.68 -4.00 2.44
C LEU A 92 -24.96 -4.74 2.86
N SER A 93 -25.18 -5.94 2.34
CA SER A 93 -26.40 -6.72 2.59
C SER A 93 -26.30 -7.65 3.81
N MET A 94 -25.17 -7.62 4.55
CA MET A 94 -25.02 -8.45 5.75
C MET A 94 -26.08 -8.09 6.80
N SER A 95 -26.77 -9.11 7.29
CA SER A 95 -27.71 -8.98 8.41
C SER A 95 -26.97 -8.69 9.73
N PRO A 96 -27.62 -8.07 10.72
CA PRO A 96 -27.03 -7.87 12.05
C PRO A 96 -26.54 -9.18 12.69
N GLU A 97 -27.26 -10.28 12.49
CA GLU A 97 -26.91 -11.61 13.01
C GLU A 97 -25.63 -12.13 12.37
N SER A 98 -25.48 -12.00 11.05
CA SER A 98 -24.30 -12.39 10.31
C SER A 98 -23.09 -11.56 10.72
N LYS A 99 -23.24 -10.25 10.87
CA LYS A 99 -22.18 -9.35 11.38
C LYS A 99 -21.72 -9.76 12.78
N ALA A 100 -22.66 -10.06 13.68
CA ALA A 100 -22.33 -10.51 15.04
C ALA A 100 -21.56 -11.84 15.04
N LYS A 101 -21.99 -12.81 14.23
CA LYS A 101 -21.31 -14.11 14.08
C LYS A 101 -19.89 -13.95 13.52
N ILE A 102 -19.72 -13.12 12.50
CA ILE A 102 -18.39 -12.86 11.91
C ILE A 102 -17.48 -12.19 12.94
N LYS A 103 -17.94 -11.18 13.69
CA LYS A 103 -17.16 -10.54 14.76
C LYS A 103 -16.74 -11.55 15.83
N GLN A 104 -17.64 -12.42 16.26
CA GLN A 104 -17.33 -13.49 17.23
C GLN A 104 -16.30 -14.47 16.69
N LEU A 105 -16.41 -14.87 15.41
CA LEU A 105 -15.46 -15.77 14.77
C LEU A 105 -14.06 -15.14 14.65
N LEU A 106 -13.99 -13.89 14.22
CA LEU A 106 -12.75 -13.13 14.17
C LEU A 106 -12.09 -13.02 15.55
N GLN A 107 -12.87 -12.66 16.58
CA GLN A 107 -12.40 -12.55 17.95
C GLN A 107 -11.87 -13.90 18.48
N SER A 108 -12.58 -15.01 18.23
CA SER A 108 -12.16 -16.34 18.67
C SER A 108 -10.82 -16.79 18.08
N LYS A 109 -10.45 -16.28 16.91
CA LYS A 109 -9.19 -16.57 16.22
C LYS A 109 -8.11 -15.49 16.43
N GLY A 110 -8.45 -14.38 17.08
CA GLY A 110 -7.57 -13.21 17.18
C GLY A 110 -7.20 -12.63 15.82
N ILE A 111 -8.11 -12.69 14.83
CA ILE A 111 -7.92 -12.16 13.49
C ILE A 111 -8.67 -10.84 13.38
N SER A 112 -8.06 -9.84 12.74
CA SER A 112 -8.65 -8.53 12.45
C SER A 112 -8.84 -8.32 10.97
N ILE A 113 -9.98 -7.73 10.59
CA ILE A 113 -10.14 -7.16 9.24
C ILE A 113 -9.48 -5.78 9.25
N VAL A 114 -8.42 -5.59 8.48
CA VAL A 114 -7.70 -4.30 8.38
C VAL A 114 -8.25 -3.45 7.24
N ALA A 115 -8.68 -4.10 6.18
CA ALA A 115 -9.24 -3.47 4.99
C ALA A 115 -10.34 -4.34 4.37
N MET A 116 -11.06 -3.79 3.42
CA MET A 116 -11.97 -4.53 2.55
C MET A 116 -11.92 -3.98 1.13
N GLY A 117 -12.08 -4.84 0.14
CA GLY A 117 -12.09 -4.45 -1.28
C GLY A 117 -11.95 -5.65 -2.22
N VAL A 118 -11.82 -5.41 -3.53
CA VAL A 118 -11.89 -4.09 -4.18
C VAL A 118 -13.35 -3.72 -4.40
N ILE A 119 -13.74 -2.49 -4.10
CA ILE A 119 -15.15 -2.04 -4.24
C ILE A 119 -15.25 -0.82 -5.16
N ASN A 120 -16.39 -0.73 -5.85
CA ASN A 120 -16.72 0.40 -6.72
C ASN A 120 -18.18 0.83 -6.53
N PRO A 121 -18.53 1.43 -5.37
CA PRO A 121 -19.90 1.89 -5.14
C PRO A 121 -20.37 2.87 -6.22
N ALA A 122 -21.56 2.63 -6.75
CA ALA A 122 -22.09 3.44 -7.84
C ALA A 122 -22.63 4.79 -7.34
N THR A 123 -23.15 4.83 -6.11
CA THR A 123 -23.83 5.97 -5.54
C THR A 123 -23.19 6.45 -4.24
N THR A 124 -23.43 7.72 -3.88
CA THR A 124 -23.02 8.29 -2.60
C THR A 124 -23.62 7.54 -1.41
N GLY A 125 -24.84 7.06 -1.52
CA GLY A 125 -25.50 6.26 -0.48
C GLY A 125 -24.83 4.91 -0.24
N GLU A 126 -24.34 4.25 -1.28
CA GLU A 126 -23.55 3.02 -1.15
C GLU A 126 -22.17 3.28 -0.53
N TRP A 127 -21.53 4.39 -0.89
CA TRP A 127 -20.28 4.82 -0.24
C TRP A 127 -20.46 5.02 1.26
N LEU A 128 -21.51 5.73 1.68
CA LEU A 128 -21.81 5.93 3.11
C LEU A 128 -21.97 4.60 3.83
N LYS A 129 -22.74 3.67 3.28
CA LYS A 129 -22.92 2.33 3.85
C LYS A 129 -21.61 1.54 3.90
N ALA A 130 -20.72 1.71 2.90
CA ALA A 130 -19.40 1.08 2.91
C ALA A 130 -18.53 1.63 4.04
N PHE A 131 -18.53 2.93 4.27
CA PHE A 131 -17.82 3.54 5.41
C PHE A 131 -18.43 3.14 6.77
N GLU A 132 -19.76 3.04 6.87
CA GLU A 132 -20.42 2.53 8.07
C GLU A 132 -19.99 1.10 8.39
N LEU A 133 -19.95 0.23 7.38
CA LEU A 133 -19.48 -1.14 7.53
C LEU A 133 -18.00 -1.18 7.91
N ALA A 134 -17.16 -0.36 7.27
CA ALA A 134 -15.74 -0.25 7.58
C ALA A 134 -15.51 0.20 9.03
N LYS A 135 -16.27 1.18 9.50
CA LYS A 135 -16.24 1.63 10.90
C LYS A 135 -16.71 0.53 11.85
N GLU A 136 -17.77 -0.18 11.50
CA GLU A 136 -18.33 -1.27 12.32
C GLU A 136 -17.33 -2.41 12.57
N PHE A 137 -16.46 -2.70 11.58
CA PHE A 137 -15.39 -3.69 11.69
C PHE A 137 -14.01 -3.09 12.03
N ASN A 138 -13.94 -1.77 12.30
CA ASN A 138 -12.72 -1.06 12.68
C ASN A 138 -11.60 -1.15 11.62
N LEU A 139 -11.95 -0.97 10.36
CA LEU A 139 -11.02 -0.99 9.24
C LEU A 139 -10.13 0.26 9.21
N SER A 140 -8.91 0.11 8.73
CA SER A 140 -7.98 1.23 8.50
C SER A 140 -8.20 1.92 7.15
N TYR A 141 -8.57 1.15 6.15
CA TYR A 141 -8.83 1.66 4.80
C TYR A 141 -9.82 0.78 4.02
N ILE A 142 -10.34 1.33 2.94
CA ILE A 142 -11.16 0.64 1.94
C ILE A 142 -10.36 0.62 0.64
N THR A 143 -10.13 -0.56 0.08
CA THR A 143 -9.53 -0.73 -1.24
C THR A 143 -10.60 -0.56 -2.31
N ALA A 144 -10.40 0.40 -3.22
CA ALA A 144 -11.44 0.80 -4.16
C ALA A 144 -10.87 1.44 -5.44
N GLU A 145 -11.74 1.60 -6.45
CA GLU A 145 -11.43 2.35 -7.67
C GLU A 145 -12.51 3.43 -7.92
N PRO A 146 -12.55 4.50 -7.12
CA PRO A 146 -13.58 5.52 -7.23
C PRO A 146 -13.52 6.25 -8.57
N ARG A 147 -14.70 6.58 -9.15
CA ARG A 147 -14.76 7.43 -10.33
C ARG A 147 -14.31 8.84 -9.99
N LYS A 148 -13.80 9.55 -10.99
CA LYS A 148 -13.29 10.93 -10.83
C LYS A 148 -14.35 11.89 -10.25
N ASP A 149 -15.61 11.74 -10.64
CA ASP A 149 -16.73 12.54 -10.14
C ASP A 149 -17.12 12.25 -8.68
N GLN A 150 -16.51 11.24 -8.08
CA GLN A 150 -16.74 10.84 -6.68
C GLN A 150 -15.60 11.24 -5.72
N TRP A 151 -14.44 11.68 -6.23
CA TRP A 151 -13.24 11.88 -5.40
C TRP A 151 -13.45 12.86 -4.25
N ASP A 152 -14.00 14.06 -4.52
CA ASP A 152 -14.28 15.06 -3.47
C ASP A 152 -15.21 14.51 -2.38
N PHE A 153 -16.27 13.83 -2.78
CA PHE A 153 -17.23 13.22 -1.85
C PHE A 153 -16.57 12.12 -1.01
N VAL A 154 -15.87 11.21 -1.67
CA VAL A 154 -15.25 10.04 -1.03
C VAL A 154 -14.15 10.48 -0.07
N ASP A 155 -13.31 11.45 -0.45
CA ASP A 155 -12.29 12.02 0.41
C ASP A 155 -12.89 12.68 1.67
N SER A 156 -13.94 13.49 1.46
CA SER A 156 -14.64 14.16 2.58
C SER A 156 -15.21 13.15 3.58
N VAL A 157 -15.88 12.11 3.09
CA VAL A 157 -16.44 11.05 3.95
C VAL A 157 -15.33 10.25 4.63
N ALA A 158 -14.25 9.91 3.91
CA ALA A 158 -13.07 9.24 4.45
C ALA A 158 -12.48 10.03 5.64
N GLY A 159 -12.39 11.34 5.53
CA GLY A 159 -11.95 12.22 6.61
C GLY A 159 -12.88 12.20 7.83
N VAL A 160 -14.19 12.20 7.62
CA VAL A 160 -15.20 12.13 8.72
C VAL A 160 -15.13 10.81 9.47
N TYR A 161 -14.93 9.68 8.76
CA TYR A 161 -14.85 8.35 9.37
C TYR A 161 -13.46 8.02 9.90
N GLY A 162 -12.41 8.77 9.50
CA GLY A 162 -11.00 8.46 9.80
C GLY A 162 -10.52 7.18 9.11
N ILE A 163 -11.12 6.82 7.97
CA ILE A 163 -10.83 5.61 7.18
C ILE A 163 -10.32 6.04 5.81
N LYS A 164 -9.15 5.55 5.40
CA LYS A 164 -8.53 5.92 4.11
C LYS A 164 -9.17 5.18 2.94
N ILE A 165 -9.06 5.78 1.75
CA ILE A 165 -9.33 5.11 0.47
C ILE A 165 -8.00 4.78 -0.18
N ALA A 166 -7.78 3.50 -0.39
CA ALA A 166 -6.59 2.97 -1.05
C ALA A 166 -6.96 2.52 -2.46
N ILE A 167 -6.59 3.31 -3.47
CA ILE A 167 -6.86 2.97 -4.87
C ILE A 167 -6.01 1.78 -5.28
N HIS A 168 -6.67 0.73 -5.74
CA HIS A 168 -6.03 -0.47 -6.26
C HIS A 168 -5.66 -0.29 -7.73
N ASP A 169 -4.46 -0.65 -8.09
CA ASP A 169 -4.04 -0.71 -9.47
C ASP A 169 -4.33 -2.10 -10.07
N HIS A 170 -4.79 -2.10 -11.31
CA HIS A 170 -4.91 -3.29 -12.15
C HIS A 170 -4.06 -3.09 -13.41
N PRO A 171 -3.67 -4.14 -14.14
CA PRO A 171 -2.89 -3.96 -15.36
C PRO A 171 -3.68 -3.21 -16.44
N LYS A 172 -3.00 -2.75 -17.45
CA LYS A 172 -3.65 -2.16 -18.65
C LYS A 172 -4.73 -3.11 -19.17
N PRO A 173 -5.90 -2.59 -19.57
CA PRO A 173 -6.25 -1.16 -19.78
C PRO A 173 -6.97 -0.48 -18.59
N SER A 174 -6.76 -0.91 -17.34
CA SER A 174 -7.37 -0.27 -16.16
C SER A 174 -7.06 1.23 -16.09
N LYS A 175 -7.98 2.01 -15.48
CA LYS A 175 -7.80 3.44 -15.25
C LYS A 175 -6.61 3.75 -14.33
N PHE A 176 -6.35 2.87 -13.36
CA PHE A 176 -5.34 3.07 -12.33
C PHE A 176 -4.08 2.21 -12.53
N TRP A 177 -3.83 1.75 -13.77
CA TRP A 177 -2.65 0.92 -14.08
C TRP A 177 -1.30 1.63 -13.82
N HIS A 178 -1.28 2.96 -13.81
CA HIS A 178 -0.08 3.77 -13.65
C HIS A 178 -0.15 4.61 -12.37
N PRO A 179 0.92 4.72 -11.58
CA PRO A 179 0.91 5.47 -10.30
C PRO A 179 0.51 6.93 -10.46
N ASP A 180 0.76 7.58 -11.61
CA ASP A 180 0.31 8.95 -11.85
C ASP A 180 -1.21 9.12 -11.80
N SER A 181 -1.97 8.09 -12.15
CA SER A 181 -3.43 8.15 -12.05
C SER A 181 -3.92 8.13 -10.60
N VAL A 182 -3.21 7.41 -9.72
CA VAL A 182 -3.47 7.44 -8.28
C VAL A 182 -3.06 8.80 -7.69
N LEU A 183 -1.89 9.33 -8.08
CA LEU A 183 -1.46 10.66 -7.64
C LEU A 183 -2.43 11.76 -8.09
N ALA A 184 -2.97 11.66 -9.31
CA ALA A 184 -4.00 12.59 -9.78
C ALA A 184 -5.28 12.55 -8.93
N ALA A 185 -5.64 11.36 -8.42
CA ALA A 185 -6.78 11.22 -7.50
C ALA A 185 -6.44 11.71 -6.08
N ALA A 186 -5.21 11.54 -5.62
CA ALA A 186 -4.75 11.97 -4.30
C ALA A 186 -4.51 13.49 -4.22
N MET A 187 -4.30 14.15 -5.38
CA MET A 187 -4.05 15.59 -5.41
C MET A 187 -5.25 16.38 -4.91
N GLY A 188 -5.10 17.04 -3.76
CA GLY A 188 -6.19 17.75 -3.08
C GLY A 188 -7.12 16.85 -2.22
N HIS A 189 -6.85 15.54 -2.18
CA HIS A 189 -7.66 14.55 -1.45
C HIS A 189 -6.78 13.78 -0.44
N PRO A 190 -6.51 14.32 0.75
CA PRO A 190 -5.55 13.77 1.70
C PRO A 190 -5.93 12.40 2.28
N ASN A 191 -7.14 11.93 2.04
CA ASN A 191 -7.61 10.62 2.47
C ASN A 191 -7.61 9.57 1.34
N ILE A 192 -7.22 9.96 0.13
CA ILE A 192 -7.07 9.07 -1.03
C ILE A 192 -5.58 8.79 -1.26
N GLY A 193 -5.23 7.53 -1.44
CA GLY A 193 -3.88 7.07 -1.75
C GLY A 193 -3.92 5.72 -2.46
N ALA A 194 -2.86 4.94 -2.37
CA ALA A 194 -2.68 3.68 -3.07
C ALA A 194 -2.86 2.45 -2.18
N CYS A 195 -3.52 1.43 -2.69
CA CYS A 195 -3.25 0.05 -2.40
C CYS A 195 -2.37 -0.47 -3.54
N ALA A 196 -1.07 -0.55 -3.30
CA ALA A 196 -0.06 -0.86 -4.31
C ALA A 196 -0.03 -2.36 -4.59
N ASP A 197 -0.58 -2.82 -5.71
CA ASP A 197 -0.42 -4.22 -6.16
C ASP A 197 0.88 -4.36 -6.95
N LEU A 198 1.85 -4.99 -6.30
CA LEU A 198 3.22 -5.11 -6.84
C LEU A 198 3.30 -5.97 -8.09
N GLY A 199 2.33 -6.88 -8.33
CA GLY A 199 2.30 -7.73 -9.50
C GLY A 199 1.65 -7.09 -10.72
N HIS A 200 0.75 -6.14 -10.51
CA HIS A 200 0.05 -5.49 -11.63
C HIS A 200 0.90 -4.46 -12.36
N TRP A 201 1.81 -3.79 -11.69
CA TRP A 201 2.73 -2.86 -12.34
C TRP A 201 3.66 -3.55 -13.35
N PRO A 202 4.37 -4.65 -13.03
CA PRO A 202 5.21 -5.31 -14.02
C PRO A 202 4.42 -6.01 -15.13
N ARG A 203 3.15 -6.40 -14.90
CA ARG A 203 2.24 -6.79 -15.99
C ARG A 203 2.06 -5.67 -17.02
N SER A 204 2.12 -4.42 -16.58
CA SER A 204 2.01 -3.22 -17.41
C SER A 204 3.35 -2.65 -17.89
N GLY A 205 4.47 -3.35 -17.60
CA GLY A 205 5.82 -2.93 -17.99
C GLY A 205 6.43 -1.87 -17.07
N LEU A 206 5.97 -1.77 -15.80
CA LEU A 206 6.48 -0.84 -14.82
C LEU A 206 7.30 -1.56 -13.73
N ASP A 207 8.34 -0.91 -13.25
CA ASP A 207 9.12 -1.38 -12.10
C ASP A 207 8.40 -1.05 -10.78
N PRO A 208 8.12 -2.04 -9.90
CA PRO A 208 7.40 -1.80 -8.65
C PRO A 208 8.13 -0.86 -7.70
N VAL A 209 9.46 -0.89 -7.66
CA VAL A 209 10.25 -0.01 -6.78
C VAL A 209 10.14 1.45 -7.23
N GLU A 210 10.22 1.70 -8.54
CA GLU A 210 10.06 3.05 -9.09
C GLU A 210 8.62 3.55 -8.91
N CYS A 211 7.62 2.67 -9.02
CA CYS A 211 6.23 3.01 -8.73
C CYS A 211 6.02 3.38 -7.25
N LEU A 212 6.60 2.62 -6.32
CA LEU A 212 6.56 2.94 -4.89
C LEU A 212 7.25 4.27 -4.58
N LYS A 213 8.41 4.55 -5.16
CA LYS A 213 9.10 5.85 -5.01
C LYS A 213 8.20 7.01 -5.46
N LYS A 214 7.52 6.84 -6.58
CA LYS A 214 6.59 7.83 -7.12
C LYS A 214 5.39 8.08 -6.20
N LEU A 215 4.93 7.05 -5.50
CA LEU A 215 3.79 7.10 -4.57
C LEU A 215 4.22 7.41 -3.12
N GLU A 216 5.45 7.86 -2.88
CA GLU A 216 5.93 8.16 -1.53
C GLU A 216 4.96 9.07 -0.76
N GLY A 217 4.59 8.65 0.45
CA GLY A 217 3.62 9.34 1.29
C GLY A 217 2.14 9.07 0.97
N HIS A 218 1.85 8.34 -0.12
CA HIS A 218 0.49 8.01 -0.55
C HIS A 218 0.16 6.52 -0.51
N VAL A 219 1.04 5.64 -0.04
CA VAL A 219 0.79 4.20 0.05
C VAL A 219 0.12 3.88 1.38
N TYR A 220 -1.11 3.35 1.34
CA TYR A 220 -1.90 2.96 2.52
C TYR A 220 -1.98 1.45 2.72
N GLY A 221 -1.87 0.68 1.66
CA GLY A 221 -1.80 -0.77 1.65
C GLY A 221 -0.93 -1.28 0.51
N VAL A 222 -0.50 -2.52 0.60
CA VAL A 222 0.31 -3.18 -0.42
C VAL A 222 -0.25 -4.57 -0.65
N HIS A 223 -0.45 -4.96 -1.93
CA HIS A 223 -0.67 -6.35 -2.27
C HIS A 223 0.65 -7.01 -2.66
N LEU A 224 1.03 -8.03 -1.90
CA LEU A 224 2.16 -8.90 -2.22
C LEU A 224 1.70 -9.91 -3.25
N LYS A 225 2.02 -9.65 -4.51
CA LYS A 225 1.73 -10.48 -5.67
C LYS A 225 3.00 -10.58 -6.52
N ASP A 226 3.41 -11.77 -6.89
CA ASP A 226 4.55 -11.99 -7.78
C ASP A 226 4.13 -12.70 -9.06
N ILE A 227 4.79 -12.41 -10.15
CA ILE A 227 4.44 -12.89 -11.49
C ILE A 227 5.66 -13.47 -12.20
N LYS A 228 5.40 -14.24 -13.27
CA LYS A 228 6.46 -14.94 -14.00
C LYS A 228 7.08 -14.16 -15.14
N THR A 229 6.34 -13.21 -15.72
CA THR A 229 6.76 -12.56 -16.99
C THR A 229 6.53 -11.05 -16.91
N PHE A 230 7.54 -10.27 -17.26
CA PHE A 230 7.47 -8.81 -17.33
C PHE A 230 6.79 -8.33 -18.60
N ASN A 231 6.00 -7.24 -18.51
CA ASN A 231 5.29 -6.59 -19.60
C ASN A 231 4.34 -7.56 -20.35
N ASP A 232 3.64 -8.37 -19.59
CA ASP A 232 2.62 -9.31 -20.05
C ASP A 232 1.40 -9.20 -19.13
N THR A 233 0.30 -8.61 -19.64
CA THR A 233 -0.92 -8.38 -18.86
C THR A 233 -1.59 -9.66 -18.39
N GLU A 234 -1.31 -10.79 -19.03
CA GLU A 234 -1.83 -12.12 -18.71
C GLU A 234 -0.82 -12.98 -17.93
N ALA A 235 0.32 -12.39 -17.52
CA ALA A 235 1.34 -13.12 -16.77
C ALA A 235 0.75 -13.81 -15.54
N ALA A 236 1.02 -15.11 -15.43
CA ALA A 236 0.53 -15.94 -14.33
C ALA A 236 1.21 -15.54 -13.01
N ASP A 237 0.45 -15.58 -11.93
CA ASP A 237 0.98 -15.44 -10.57
C ASP A 237 1.92 -16.60 -10.22
N THR A 238 2.82 -16.32 -9.31
CA THR A 238 3.67 -17.30 -8.65
C THR A 238 3.81 -16.95 -7.16
N ILE A 239 4.44 -17.85 -6.41
CA ILE A 239 4.74 -17.62 -4.99
C ILE A 239 5.66 -16.39 -4.87
N VAL A 240 5.35 -15.48 -3.96
CA VAL A 240 6.15 -14.27 -3.71
C VAL A 240 7.60 -14.63 -3.41
N GLY A 241 8.51 -14.00 -4.12
CA GLY A 241 9.94 -14.27 -4.09
C GLY A 241 10.41 -15.38 -5.04
N LYS A 242 9.50 -15.98 -5.82
CA LYS A 242 9.83 -16.95 -6.90
C LYS A 242 9.55 -16.40 -8.30
N GLY A 243 9.06 -15.19 -8.40
CA GLY A 243 8.82 -14.49 -9.65
C GLY A 243 9.93 -13.54 -10.03
N ILE A 244 9.54 -12.49 -10.72
CA ILE A 244 10.47 -11.53 -11.32
C ILE A 244 10.70 -10.27 -10.47
N ILE A 245 9.93 -10.09 -9.38
CA ILE A 245 9.97 -8.87 -8.57
C ILE A 245 11.15 -8.92 -7.58
N ASP A 246 11.96 -7.86 -7.55
CA ASP A 246 13.02 -7.69 -6.54
C ASP A 246 12.40 -7.30 -5.18
N TYR A 247 11.83 -8.27 -4.48
CA TYR A 247 11.23 -8.04 -3.15
C TYR A 247 12.20 -7.49 -2.10
N PRO A 248 13.47 -7.90 -2.05
CA PRO A 248 14.45 -7.22 -1.21
C PRO A 248 14.54 -5.71 -1.46
N ALA A 249 14.49 -5.26 -2.71
CA ALA A 249 14.46 -3.84 -3.05
C ALA A 249 13.13 -3.18 -2.67
N VAL A 250 12.00 -3.83 -2.92
CA VAL A 250 10.66 -3.39 -2.49
C VAL A 250 10.61 -3.14 -0.98
N PHE A 251 11.05 -4.11 -0.18
CA PHE A 251 11.00 -3.96 1.28
C PHE A 251 11.97 -2.89 1.80
N ARG A 252 13.16 -2.74 1.19
CA ARG A 252 14.05 -1.61 1.50
C ARG A 252 13.39 -0.27 1.21
N GLU A 253 12.69 -0.15 0.09
CA GLU A 253 12.00 1.07 -0.31
C GLU A 253 10.84 1.39 0.65
N LEU A 254 9.99 0.42 0.98
CA LEU A 254 8.91 0.59 1.97
C LEU A 254 9.46 1.00 3.35
N LYS A 255 10.60 0.44 3.77
CA LYS A 255 11.29 0.83 5.01
C LYS A 255 11.81 2.26 4.92
N ARG A 256 12.45 2.64 3.80
CA ARG A 256 12.93 4.01 3.56
C ARG A 256 11.80 5.03 3.67
N GLN A 257 10.63 4.73 3.12
CA GLN A 257 9.43 5.56 3.20
C GLN A 257 8.76 5.54 4.58
N LYS A 258 9.24 4.72 5.52
CA LYS A 258 8.59 4.50 6.82
C LYS A 258 7.13 4.07 6.68
N PHE A 259 6.85 3.22 5.69
CA PHE A 259 5.52 2.70 5.43
C PHE A 259 4.90 2.11 6.70
N LYS A 260 3.62 2.41 6.92
CA LYS A 260 2.83 1.88 8.03
C LYS A 260 1.52 1.34 7.48
N GLY A 261 1.34 0.03 7.53
CA GLY A 261 0.13 -0.55 6.97
C GLY A 261 0.20 -2.06 6.85
N MET A 262 -0.72 -2.60 6.07
CA MET A 262 -0.80 -4.03 5.80
C MET A 262 -0.16 -4.35 4.45
N LEU A 263 0.61 -5.45 4.45
CA LEU A 263 1.06 -6.12 3.24
C LEU A 263 0.18 -7.36 3.10
N SER A 264 -0.79 -7.29 2.21
CA SER A 264 -1.78 -8.35 1.95
C SER A 264 -1.26 -9.30 0.87
N ILE A 265 -1.12 -10.56 1.19
CA ILE A 265 -0.81 -11.57 0.16
C ILE A 265 -2.03 -11.73 -0.72
N GLU A 266 -1.88 -11.45 -2.02
CA GLU A 266 -2.87 -11.75 -3.03
C GLU A 266 -2.27 -12.68 -4.06
N HIS A 267 -2.75 -13.94 -4.09
CA HIS A 267 -2.23 -15.00 -4.93
C HIS A 267 -3.33 -15.58 -5.80
N GLU A 268 -3.26 -15.33 -7.09
CA GLU A 268 -4.28 -15.69 -8.07
C GLU A 268 -3.92 -16.94 -8.88
N SER A 269 -3.43 -17.94 -8.18
CA SER A 269 -3.05 -19.22 -8.75
C SER A 269 -3.40 -20.36 -7.80
N ASN A 270 -3.43 -21.58 -8.30
CA ASN A 270 -3.63 -22.80 -7.48
C ASN A 270 -4.85 -22.71 -6.52
N TRP A 271 -5.96 -22.16 -6.99
CA TRP A 271 -7.10 -21.66 -6.22
C TRP A 271 -7.64 -22.61 -5.14
N TYR A 272 -7.69 -23.92 -5.40
CA TYR A 272 -8.16 -24.89 -4.41
C TYR A 272 -7.09 -25.30 -3.40
N HIS A 273 -5.81 -25.11 -3.73
CA HIS A 273 -4.67 -25.59 -2.95
C HIS A 273 -3.64 -24.48 -2.68
N SER A 274 -4.04 -23.22 -2.64
CA SER A 274 -3.16 -22.06 -2.48
C SER A 274 -2.55 -21.93 -1.07
N LEU A 275 -3.07 -22.61 -0.06
CA LEU A 275 -2.59 -22.48 1.32
C LEU A 275 -1.09 -22.75 1.50
N PRO A 276 -0.47 -23.81 0.91
CA PRO A 276 0.98 -24.00 0.96
C PRO A 276 1.75 -22.83 0.36
N ASP A 277 1.27 -22.26 -0.75
CA ASP A 277 1.91 -21.13 -1.45
C ASP A 277 1.88 -19.87 -0.57
N ILE A 278 0.79 -19.66 0.17
CA ILE A 278 0.65 -18.56 1.16
C ILE A 278 1.64 -18.76 2.32
N ILE A 279 1.73 -19.97 2.86
CA ILE A 279 2.67 -20.28 3.94
C ILE A 279 4.12 -20.04 3.49
N GLU A 280 4.48 -20.43 2.29
CA GLU A 280 5.81 -20.20 1.73
C GLU A 280 6.09 -18.69 1.54
N THR A 281 5.10 -17.94 1.06
CA THR A 281 5.17 -16.47 0.97
C THR A 281 5.43 -15.83 2.34
N ILE A 282 4.74 -16.29 3.39
CA ILE A 282 4.93 -15.78 4.76
C ILE A 282 6.34 -16.09 5.27
N GLN A 283 6.86 -17.29 5.00
CA GLN A 283 8.22 -17.68 5.37
C GLN A 283 9.27 -16.80 4.66
N PHE A 284 9.08 -16.57 3.36
CA PHE A 284 9.91 -15.65 2.58
C PHE A 284 9.88 -14.22 3.17
N TYR A 285 8.68 -13.67 3.40
CA TYR A 285 8.51 -12.35 4.01
C TYR A 285 9.25 -12.24 5.35
N ASN A 286 9.02 -13.19 6.26
CA ASN A 286 9.64 -13.18 7.59
C ASN A 286 11.17 -13.19 7.51
N LYS A 287 11.75 -13.96 6.58
CA LYS A 287 13.19 -13.97 6.33
C LYS A 287 13.68 -12.61 5.86
N GLN A 288 13.04 -12.03 4.84
CA GLN A 288 13.44 -10.74 4.28
C GLN A 288 13.38 -9.61 5.32
N VAL A 289 12.31 -9.58 6.12
CA VAL A 289 12.13 -8.56 7.17
C VAL A 289 13.17 -8.71 8.28
N ALA A 290 13.56 -9.95 8.63
CA ALA A 290 14.64 -10.18 9.60
C ALA A 290 15.99 -9.63 9.12
N ASP A 291 16.25 -9.69 7.81
CA ASP A 291 17.49 -9.19 7.19
C ASP A 291 17.51 -7.64 7.04
N LEU A 292 16.36 -6.98 7.21
CA LEU A 292 16.22 -5.51 7.10
C LEU A 292 16.51 -4.75 8.41
N LYS A 293 16.95 -5.42 9.46
CA LYS A 293 17.21 -4.84 10.79
C LYS A 293 18.35 -3.82 10.79
#